data_cf28ec41b45f23b61499bd060f0a81a4
#
_entry.id   cf28ec41b45f23b61499bd060f0a81a4
#
_cell.length_a   1.000
_cell.length_b   1.000
_cell.length_c   1.000
_cell.angle_alpha   90.00
_cell.angle_beta   90.00
_cell.angle_gamma   90.00
#
_symmetry.space_group_name_H-M   'P 1'
#
loop_
_entity.id
_entity.type
_entity.pdbx_description
1 polymer ?
#
loop_
_entity_poly.entity_id
_entity_poly.type
_entity_poly.pdbx_seq_one_letter_code
_entity_poly.pdbx_strand_id
1 'polypeptide(L)'
;WIIDGTLANIAWAPSLVSYNLSWEKIRTWNTGVDFGLFNNRLTGSFDYYIRKTDDMVGPSEKLPVVLGTAVPSSNNTNLKTFGWELELMWKDRLNNGLNYSARFTLADSRTKITRYSNPSGLIDGFYAGKYVGEIWGYETIGIAQSDQEMAEHIGRLVNGGQSNLGQDWKAGDI
;
A
#
# COMPACT_ATOMS: atom_id res chain seq x y z
N TRP A 1 36.06 -12.86 -19.37
CA TRP A 1 37.03 -13.85 -18.92
C TRP A 1 37.58 -14.59 -20.12
N ILE A 2 38.89 -14.63 -20.22
CA ILE A 2 39.60 -15.45 -21.24
C ILE A 2 40.16 -16.65 -20.48
N ILE A 3 39.79 -17.85 -20.90
CA ILE A 3 40.31 -19.10 -20.35
C ILE A 3 41.12 -19.75 -21.44
N ASP A 4 42.40 -20.03 -21.15
CA ASP A 4 43.34 -20.69 -22.09
C ASP A 4 43.42 -20.00 -23.45
N GLY A 5 43.46 -18.65 -23.46
CA GLY A 5 43.57 -17.84 -24.66
C GLY A 5 42.35 -17.80 -25.57
N THR A 6 41.24 -18.40 -25.17
CA THR A 6 39.96 -18.40 -25.91
C THR A 6 38.85 -17.76 -25.14
N LEU A 7 37.87 -17.15 -25.84
CA LEU A 7 36.61 -16.71 -25.23
C LEU A 7 35.81 -17.91 -24.84
N ALA A 8 35.52 -18.03 -23.52
CA ALA A 8 34.65 -19.09 -23.06
C ALA A 8 33.23 -18.89 -23.61
N ASN A 9 32.69 -19.91 -24.27
CA ASN A 9 31.25 -19.97 -24.58
C ASN A 9 30.48 -20.16 -23.29
N ILE A 10 29.95 -19.06 -22.73
CA ILE A 10 29.11 -19.09 -21.54
C ILE A 10 27.66 -19.26 -22.01
N ALA A 11 27.10 -20.43 -21.79
CA ALA A 11 25.66 -20.64 -21.92
C ALA A 11 25.00 -20.38 -20.56
N TRP A 12 24.09 -19.41 -20.53
CA TRP A 12 23.24 -19.19 -19.36
C TRP A 12 22.05 -20.15 -19.41
N ALA A 13 21.69 -20.71 -18.29
CA ALA A 13 20.45 -21.46 -18.20
C ALA A 13 19.25 -20.54 -18.56
N PRO A 14 18.32 -21.00 -19.41
CA PRO A 14 17.14 -20.21 -19.72
C PRO A 14 16.35 -19.91 -18.44
N SER A 15 15.76 -18.71 -18.36
CA SER A 15 14.88 -18.38 -17.24
C SER A 15 13.65 -19.29 -17.21
N LEU A 16 13.24 -19.69 -16.00
CA LEU A 16 12.01 -20.44 -15.82
C LEU A 16 10.79 -19.59 -16.18
N VAL A 17 9.85 -20.18 -16.90
CA VAL A 17 8.57 -19.56 -17.25
C VAL A 17 7.44 -20.41 -16.68
N SER A 18 6.47 -19.77 -16.03
CA SER A 18 5.29 -20.47 -15.55
C SER A 18 4.44 -20.93 -16.73
N TYR A 19 4.09 -22.21 -16.77
CA TYR A 19 3.26 -22.80 -17.85
C TYR A 19 1.78 -22.38 -17.79
N ASN A 20 1.33 -21.87 -16.64
CA ASN A 20 -0.05 -21.45 -16.40
C ASN A 20 -0.21 -19.93 -16.30
N LEU A 21 0.73 -19.16 -16.83
CA LEU A 21 0.60 -17.71 -16.91
C LEU A 21 -0.61 -17.34 -17.77
N SER A 22 -1.51 -16.53 -17.23
CA SER A 22 -2.73 -16.11 -17.90
C SER A 22 -2.93 -14.58 -17.79
N TRP A 23 -3.96 -14.08 -18.50
CA TRP A 23 -4.33 -12.68 -18.45
C TRP A 23 -5.01 -12.34 -17.12
N GLU A 24 -4.68 -11.19 -16.57
CA GLU A 24 -5.44 -10.61 -15.46
C GLU A 24 -6.84 -10.18 -15.93
N LYS A 25 -7.79 -10.23 -15.00
CA LYS A 25 -9.19 -9.87 -15.24
C LYS A 25 -9.57 -8.71 -14.34
N ILE A 26 -9.98 -7.60 -14.94
CA ILE A 26 -10.41 -6.41 -14.20
C ILE A 26 -11.93 -6.28 -14.35
N ARG A 27 -12.62 -6.18 -13.22
CA ARG A 27 -14.06 -5.93 -13.14
C ARG A 27 -14.28 -4.68 -12.31
N THR A 28 -14.96 -3.69 -12.88
CA THR A 28 -15.30 -2.44 -12.19
C THR A 28 -16.81 -2.32 -12.09
N TRP A 29 -17.27 -1.98 -10.89
CA TRP A 29 -18.62 -1.51 -10.62
C TRP A 29 -18.51 -0.06 -10.19
N ASN A 30 -19.35 0.80 -10.77
CA ASN A 30 -19.41 2.21 -10.47
C ASN A 30 -20.87 2.64 -10.31
N THR A 31 -21.15 3.50 -9.35
CA THR A 31 -22.42 4.19 -9.18
C THR A 31 -22.18 5.64 -8.83
N GLY A 32 -22.91 6.53 -9.45
CA GLY A 32 -22.78 7.97 -9.23
C GLY A 32 -24.14 8.65 -9.18
N VAL A 33 -24.13 9.84 -8.59
CA VAL A 33 -25.27 10.74 -8.50
C VAL A 33 -24.82 12.15 -8.84
N ASP A 34 -25.47 12.74 -9.84
CA ASP A 34 -25.34 14.16 -10.16
C ASP A 34 -26.54 14.93 -9.59
N PHE A 35 -26.30 16.09 -9.02
CA PHE A 35 -27.37 16.90 -8.45
C PHE A 35 -27.17 18.39 -8.71
N GLY A 36 -28.29 19.09 -8.79
CA GLY A 36 -28.32 20.55 -8.89
C GLY A 36 -29.32 21.12 -7.89
N LEU A 37 -28.89 22.07 -7.08
CA LEU A 37 -29.67 22.70 -6.04
C LEU A 37 -29.67 24.23 -6.20
N PHE A 38 -30.64 24.90 -5.58
CA PHE A 38 -30.75 26.39 -5.60
C PHE A 38 -30.75 26.99 -7.03
N ASN A 39 -31.59 26.42 -7.93
CA ASN A 39 -31.62 26.81 -9.34
C ASN A 39 -30.26 26.66 -10.03
N ASN A 40 -29.56 25.54 -9.77
CA ASN A 40 -28.24 25.22 -10.30
C ASN A 40 -27.10 26.16 -9.84
N ARG A 41 -27.30 26.90 -8.76
CA ARG A 41 -26.19 27.64 -8.14
C ARG A 41 -25.20 26.66 -7.49
N LEU A 42 -25.68 25.61 -6.83
CA LEU A 42 -24.89 24.49 -6.34
C LEU A 42 -25.12 23.30 -7.26
N THR A 43 -24.07 22.83 -7.91
CA THR A 43 -24.05 21.55 -8.65
C THR A 43 -22.99 20.66 -8.05
N GLY A 44 -23.20 19.36 -8.12
CA GLY A 44 -22.23 18.40 -7.64
C GLY A 44 -22.44 17.02 -8.22
N SER A 45 -21.39 16.22 -8.14
CA SER A 45 -21.39 14.81 -8.43
C SER A 45 -20.76 14.03 -7.28
N PHE A 46 -21.29 12.87 -7.02
CA PHE A 46 -20.70 11.90 -6.10
C PHE A 46 -20.65 10.54 -6.78
N ASP A 47 -19.46 9.97 -6.88
CA ASP A 47 -19.20 8.68 -7.46
C ASP A 47 -18.58 7.72 -6.43
N TYR A 48 -19.04 6.47 -6.44
CA TYR A 48 -18.46 5.39 -5.66
C TYR A 48 -18.14 4.21 -6.57
N TYR A 49 -16.95 3.65 -6.47
CA TYR A 49 -16.53 2.54 -7.31
C TYR A 49 -15.84 1.42 -6.54
N ILE A 50 -15.98 0.23 -7.09
CA ILE A 50 -15.26 -0.98 -6.67
C ILE A 50 -14.63 -1.59 -7.91
N ARG A 51 -13.32 -1.77 -7.89
CA ARG A 51 -12.55 -2.47 -8.91
C ARG A 51 -11.93 -3.73 -8.31
N LYS A 52 -12.22 -4.88 -8.93
CA LYS A 52 -11.57 -6.15 -8.59
C LYS A 52 -10.62 -6.52 -9.71
N THR A 53 -9.37 -6.81 -9.35
CA THR A 53 -8.35 -7.35 -10.26
C THR A 53 -8.06 -8.77 -9.81
N ASP A 54 -8.45 -9.73 -10.62
CA ASP A 54 -8.24 -11.15 -10.38
C ASP A 54 -7.08 -11.65 -11.24
N ASP A 55 -6.33 -12.62 -10.74
CA ASP A 55 -5.22 -13.28 -11.42
C ASP A 55 -4.12 -12.30 -11.91
N MET A 56 -3.85 -11.25 -11.11
CA MET A 56 -2.75 -10.33 -11.38
C MET A 56 -1.41 -11.04 -11.17
N VAL A 57 -0.45 -10.74 -12.04
CA VAL A 57 0.95 -11.15 -11.86
C VAL A 57 1.56 -10.31 -10.75
N GLY A 58 1.65 -10.87 -9.57
CA GLY A 58 2.22 -10.23 -8.39
C GLY A 58 3.71 -10.55 -8.20
N PRO A 59 4.31 -10.02 -7.12
CA PRO A 59 5.67 -10.38 -6.75
C PRO A 59 5.84 -11.89 -6.65
N SER A 60 6.98 -12.40 -7.13
CA SER A 60 7.30 -13.82 -7.02
C SER A 60 7.47 -14.21 -5.55
N GLU A 61 7.04 -15.41 -5.20
CA GLU A 61 7.30 -15.97 -3.87
C GLU A 61 8.80 -16.12 -3.63
N LYS A 62 9.24 -15.85 -2.40
CA LYS A 62 10.65 -16.04 -2.03
C LYS A 62 10.92 -17.53 -1.85
N LEU A 63 11.56 -18.15 -2.82
CA LEU A 63 12.02 -19.53 -2.74
C LEU A 63 13.47 -19.60 -2.24
N PRO A 64 13.89 -20.74 -1.67
CA PRO A 64 15.26 -20.94 -1.23
C PRO A 64 16.27 -20.70 -2.37
N VAL A 65 17.41 -20.10 -2.04
CA VAL A 65 18.48 -19.76 -3.01
C VAL A 65 19.05 -21.00 -3.72
N VAL A 66 18.88 -22.19 -3.15
CA VAL A 66 19.29 -23.47 -3.77
C VAL A 66 18.62 -23.76 -5.11
N LEU A 67 17.55 -23.01 -5.47
CA LEU A 67 16.93 -23.10 -6.79
C LEU A 67 17.90 -22.69 -7.92
N GLY A 68 18.89 -21.85 -7.64
CA GLY A 68 19.92 -21.43 -8.59
C GLY A 68 19.42 -20.56 -9.76
N THR A 69 18.14 -20.20 -9.78
CA THR A 69 17.52 -19.35 -10.82
C THR A 69 16.43 -18.48 -10.22
N ALA A 70 16.03 -17.44 -10.97
CA ALA A 70 14.94 -16.59 -10.57
C ALA A 70 13.61 -17.34 -10.56
N VAL A 71 12.76 -17.02 -9.58
CA VAL A 71 11.42 -17.59 -9.50
C VAL A 71 10.57 -17.04 -10.65
N PRO A 72 9.88 -17.89 -11.41
CA PRO A 72 9.04 -17.43 -12.51
C PRO A 72 7.85 -16.61 -12.00
N SER A 73 7.45 -15.60 -12.76
CA SER A 73 6.23 -14.86 -12.51
C SER A 73 5.00 -15.74 -12.60
N SER A 74 4.02 -15.51 -11.75
CA SER A 74 2.76 -16.25 -11.73
C SER A 74 1.58 -15.35 -11.38
N ASN A 75 0.37 -15.77 -11.74
CA ASN A 75 -0.88 -15.09 -11.41
C ASN A 75 -1.29 -15.39 -9.95
N ASN A 76 -0.54 -14.84 -8.99
CA ASN A 76 -0.62 -15.19 -7.57
C ASN A 76 -1.37 -14.16 -6.72
N THR A 77 -1.79 -13.04 -7.31
CA THR A 77 -2.32 -11.90 -6.57
C THR A 77 -3.72 -11.51 -7.05
N ASN A 78 -4.63 -11.22 -6.10
CA ASN A 78 -5.90 -10.56 -6.38
C ASN A 78 -5.97 -9.27 -5.56
N LEU A 79 -6.51 -8.23 -6.18
CA LEU A 79 -6.70 -6.92 -5.55
C LEU A 79 -8.16 -6.51 -5.56
N LYS A 80 -8.53 -5.72 -4.56
CA LYS A 80 -9.80 -5.00 -4.53
C LYS A 80 -9.53 -3.54 -4.21
N THR A 81 -9.80 -2.66 -5.17
CA THR A 81 -9.78 -1.22 -4.98
C THR A 81 -11.20 -0.72 -4.79
N PHE A 82 -11.40 0.14 -3.82
CA PHE A 82 -12.66 0.85 -3.63
C PHE A 82 -12.34 2.32 -3.34
N GLY A 83 -13.18 3.19 -3.85
CA GLY A 83 -12.97 4.62 -3.69
C GLY A 83 -14.24 5.40 -3.96
N TRP A 84 -14.17 6.67 -3.64
CA TRP A 84 -15.23 7.62 -3.87
C TRP A 84 -14.66 8.97 -4.31
N GLU A 85 -15.45 9.70 -5.08
CA GLU A 85 -15.11 11.01 -5.61
C GLU A 85 -16.29 11.96 -5.38
N LEU A 86 -16.02 13.15 -4.90
CA LEU A 86 -17.00 14.21 -4.68
C LEU A 86 -16.52 15.47 -5.40
N GLU A 87 -17.35 16.01 -6.27
CA GLU A 87 -17.17 17.34 -6.83
C GLU A 87 -18.36 18.22 -6.44
N LEU A 88 -18.08 19.42 -5.96
CA LEU A 88 -19.06 20.45 -5.68
C LEU A 88 -18.66 21.73 -6.41
N MET A 89 -19.60 22.37 -7.06
CA MET A 89 -19.40 23.66 -7.71
C MET A 89 -20.51 24.63 -7.30
N TRP A 90 -20.09 25.75 -6.75
CA TRP A 90 -20.96 26.90 -6.48
C TRP A 90 -20.75 27.98 -7.52
N LYS A 91 -21.83 28.51 -8.10
CA LYS A 91 -21.82 29.66 -9.02
C LYS A 91 -22.91 30.63 -8.60
N ASP A 92 -22.55 31.90 -8.51
CA ASP A 92 -23.53 32.89 -8.20
C ASP A 92 -23.14 34.25 -8.80
N ARG A 93 -24.10 35.19 -8.79
CA ARG A 93 -23.94 36.58 -9.23
C ARG A 93 -24.37 37.53 -8.15
N LEU A 94 -23.47 38.42 -7.76
CA LEU A 94 -23.79 39.48 -6.81
C LEU A 94 -24.60 40.59 -7.46
N ASN A 95 -25.32 41.38 -6.63
CA ASN A 95 -26.16 42.46 -7.09
C ASN A 95 -25.39 43.57 -7.83
N ASN A 96 -24.07 43.68 -7.61
CA ASN A 96 -23.17 44.60 -8.31
C ASN A 96 -22.74 44.11 -9.70
N GLY A 97 -23.26 42.95 -10.16
CA GLY A 97 -22.96 42.37 -11.46
C GLY A 97 -21.77 41.41 -11.48
N LEU A 98 -21.05 41.26 -10.38
CA LEU A 98 -19.91 40.33 -10.28
C LEU A 98 -20.38 38.87 -10.29
N ASN A 99 -19.86 38.07 -11.22
CA ASN A 99 -20.06 36.61 -11.24
C ASN A 99 -18.87 35.97 -10.53
N TYR A 100 -19.14 34.98 -9.67
CA TYR A 100 -18.10 34.22 -9.00
C TYR A 100 -18.46 32.73 -9.01
N SER A 101 -17.44 31.89 -8.93
CA SER A 101 -17.60 30.46 -8.78
C SER A 101 -16.50 29.88 -7.87
N ALA A 102 -16.88 28.84 -7.13
CA ALA A 102 -15.95 28.07 -6.33
C ALA A 102 -16.17 26.58 -6.64
N ARG A 103 -15.07 25.84 -6.81
CA ARG A 103 -15.10 24.40 -7.01
C ARG A 103 -14.36 23.74 -5.84
N PHE A 104 -14.95 22.69 -5.32
CA PHE A 104 -14.36 21.82 -4.32
C PHE A 104 -14.38 20.40 -4.83
N THR A 105 -13.24 19.72 -4.77
CA THR A 105 -13.10 18.31 -5.15
C THR A 105 -12.43 17.53 -4.02
N LEU A 106 -12.96 16.37 -3.71
CA LEU A 106 -12.42 15.47 -2.70
C LEU A 106 -12.55 14.03 -3.19
N ALA A 107 -11.49 13.26 -3.05
CA ALA A 107 -11.49 11.83 -3.41
C ALA A 107 -10.63 11.04 -2.43
N ASP A 108 -11.01 9.79 -2.17
CA ASP A 108 -10.18 8.81 -1.47
C ASP A 108 -10.33 7.46 -2.14
N SER A 109 -9.23 6.71 -2.20
CA SER A 109 -9.23 5.35 -2.72
C SER A 109 -8.27 4.46 -1.94
N ARG A 110 -8.68 3.20 -1.73
CA ARG A 110 -7.88 2.21 -1.03
C ARG A 110 -7.87 0.89 -1.81
N THR A 111 -6.69 0.32 -1.90
CA THR A 111 -6.50 -0.99 -2.54
C THR A 111 -6.11 -2.02 -1.49
N LYS A 112 -6.87 -3.09 -1.41
CA LYS A 112 -6.63 -4.22 -0.50
C LYS A 112 -6.21 -5.44 -1.30
N ILE A 113 -5.18 -6.13 -0.83
CA ILE A 113 -4.78 -7.43 -1.35
C ILE A 113 -5.77 -8.47 -0.82
N THR A 114 -6.49 -9.14 -1.72
CA THR A 114 -7.49 -10.14 -1.31
C THR A 114 -6.97 -11.57 -1.41
N ARG A 115 -5.97 -11.81 -2.24
CA ARG A 115 -5.28 -13.10 -2.37
C ARG A 115 -3.79 -12.86 -2.61
N TYR A 116 -2.96 -13.48 -1.81
CA TYR A 116 -1.52 -13.62 -1.99
C TYR A 116 -1.02 -14.68 -1.00
N SER A 117 -0.09 -15.53 -1.42
CA SER A 117 0.55 -16.51 -0.55
C SER A 117 1.71 -15.85 0.19
N ASN A 118 1.66 -15.85 1.52
CA ASN A 118 2.74 -15.34 2.38
C ASN A 118 3.06 -16.36 3.48
N PRO A 119 3.73 -17.49 3.14
CA PRO A 119 4.02 -18.53 4.09
C PRO A 119 5.02 -18.10 5.17
N SER A 120 5.84 -17.07 4.91
CA SER A 120 6.79 -16.52 5.87
C SER A 120 6.16 -15.66 6.95
N GLY A 121 4.91 -15.19 6.75
CA GLY A 121 4.22 -14.29 7.67
C GLY A 121 4.84 -12.88 7.78
N LEU A 122 5.75 -12.52 6.86
CA LEU A 122 6.40 -11.20 6.88
C LEU A 122 5.42 -10.10 6.52
N ILE A 123 5.36 -9.06 7.33
CA ILE A 123 4.46 -7.91 7.16
C ILE A 123 5.00 -6.86 6.17
N ASP A 124 6.27 -6.90 5.83
CA ASP A 124 6.89 -6.03 4.82
C ASP A 124 6.45 -6.38 3.39
N GLY A 125 6.18 -7.66 3.13
CA GLY A 125 5.75 -8.20 1.84
C GLY A 125 4.24 -8.03 1.57
N PHE A 126 3.78 -8.68 0.51
CA PHE A 126 2.36 -8.85 0.21
C PHE A 126 1.77 -9.96 1.10
N TYR A 127 0.56 -9.74 1.60
CA TYR A 127 -0.26 -10.75 2.27
C TYR A 127 -1.75 -10.43 2.09
N ALA A 128 -2.58 -11.45 2.16
CA ALA A 128 -4.02 -11.27 2.07
C ALA A 128 -4.54 -10.43 3.27
N GLY A 129 -5.25 -9.36 2.96
CA GLY A 129 -5.75 -8.43 3.96
C GLY A 129 -5.00 -7.11 4.04
N LYS A 130 -3.76 -7.02 3.55
CA LYS A 130 -2.94 -5.80 3.54
C LYS A 130 -3.53 -4.74 2.61
N TYR A 131 -3.46 -3.49 3.03
CA TYR A 131 -3.68 -2.35 2.15
C TYR A 131 -2.37 -2.00 1.43
N VAL A 132 -2.47 -1.73 0.12
CA VAL A 132 -1.32 -1.26 -0.66
C VAL A 132 -0.94 0.15 -0.19
N GLY A 133 0.33 0.34 0.12
CA GLY A 133 0.84 1.60 0.70
C GLY A 133 0.77 1.67 2.23
N GLU A 134 0.33 0.60 2.89
CA GLU A 134 0.37 0.49 4.35
C GLU A 134 1.80 0.49 4.86
N ILE A 135 2.09 1.39 5.78
CA ILE A 135 3.41 1.54 6.41
C ILE A 135 3.30 1.06 7.85
N TRP A 136 4.16 0.12 8.20
CA TRP A 136 4.30 -0.35 9.58
C TRP A 136 5.39 0.42 10.29
N GLY A 137 5.13 0.81 11.53
CA GLY A 137 6.09 1.49 12.39
C GLY A 137 5.70 1.35 13.85
N TYR A 138 6.54 1.80 14.72
CA TYR A 138 6.23 1.91 16.14
C TYR A 138 5.47 3.21 16.39
N GLU A 139 4.43 3.14 17.23
CA GLU A 139 3.74 4.32 17.72
C GLU A 139 4.50 4.82 18.95
N THR A 140 4.97 6.07 18.90
CA THR A 140 5.65 6.70 20.02
C THR A 140 4.63 7.13 21.06
N ILE A 141 4.80 6.71 22.30
CA ILE A 141 3.93 7.07 23.43
C ILE A 141 4.33 8.37 24.10
N GLY A 142 5.52 8.87 23.81
CA GLY A 142 6.06 10.12 24.35
C GLY A 142 7.58 10.10 24.50
N ILE A 143 8.10 11.18 25.08
CA ILE A 143 9.50 11.30 25.44
C ILE A 143 9.56 11.30 26.97
N ALA A 144 10.35 10.42 27.56
CA ALA A 144 10.53 10.36 29.01
C ALA A 144 11.08 11.68 29.55
N GLN A 145 10.38 12.29 30.49
CA GLN A 145 10.76 13.57 31.07
C GLN A 145 11.79 13.42 32.23
N SER A 146 11.93 12.21 32.75
CA SER A 146 12.88 11.89 33.83
C SER A 146 13.35 10.46 33.77
N ASP A 147 14.52 10.17 34.37
CA ASP A 147 15.00 8.79 34.49
C ASP A 147 14.08 7.90 35.30
N GLN A 148 13.35 8.49 36.27
CA GLN A 148 12.34 7.76 37.05
C GLN A 148 11.18 7.31 36.18
N GLU A 149 10.65 8.18 35.30
CA GLU A 149 9.58 7.85 34.37
C GLU A 149 10.00 6.73 33.41
N MET A 150 11.23 6.81 32.89
CA MET A 150 11.76 5.77 32.05
C MET A 150 11.91 4.44 32.81
N ALA A 151 12.41 4.47 34.03
CA ALA A 151 12.56 3.28 34.87
C ALA A 151 11.18 2.62 35.17
N GLU A 152 10.14 3.41 35.42
CA GLU A 152 8.78 2.94 35.60
C GLU A 152 8.22 2.33 34.29
N HIS A 153 8.52 2.95 33.14
CA HIS A 153 8.12 2.41 31.83
C HIS A 153 8.80 1.06 31.58
N ILE A 154 10.11 0.96 31.72
CA ILE A 154 10.88 -0.27 31.54
C ILE A 154 10.41 -1.37 32.48
N GLY A 155 10.07 -1.03 33.73
CA GLY A 155 9.56 -1.97 34.74
C GLY A 155 8.21 -2.62 34.37
N ARG A 156 7.43 -2.01 33.48
CA ARG A 156 6.16 -2.56 32.96
C ARG A 156 6.36 -3.48 31.78
N LEU A 157 7.54 -3.45 31.12
CA LEU A 157 7.81 -4.23 29.93
C LEU A 157 8.30 -5.63 30.29
N VAL A 158 7.91 -6.61 29.49
CA VAL A 158 8.34 -7.99 29.65
C VAL A 158 9.88 -8.07 29.46
N ASN A 159 10.57 -8.66 30.41
CA ASN A 159 12.04 -8.82 30.40
C ASN A 159 12.83 -7.51 30.31
N GLY A 160 12.30 -6.40 30.84
CA GLY A 160 12.97 -5.11 30.81
C GLY A 160 13.07 -4.48 29.42
N GLY A 161 12.25 -4.92 28.48
CA GLY A 161 12.11 -4.31 27.16
C GLY A 161 13.45 -4.16 26.42
N GLN A 162 13.71 -2.94 25.96
CA GLN A 162 14.88 -2.64 25.11
C GLN A 162 16.19 -2.52 25.86
N SER A 163 16.19 -2.43 27.20
CA SER A 163 17.42 -2.48 27.98
C SER A 163 18.23 -3.77 27.71
N ASN A 164 17.55 -4.84 27.29
CA ASN A 164 18.20 -6.08 26.83
C ASN A 164 18.93 -5.94 25.48
N LEU A 165 18.74 -4.85 24.75
CA LEU A 165 19.44 -4.57 23.49
C LEU A 165 20.75 -3.80 23.68
N GLY A 166 21.19 -3.62 24.92
CA GLY A 166 22.53 -3.12 25.26
C GLY A 166 22.64 -1.60 25.37
N GLN A 167 21.53 -0.88 25.54
CA GLN A 167 21.51 0.54 25.87
C GLN A 167 20.59 0.80 27.07
N ASP A 168 21.11 1.51 28.06
CA ASP A 168 20.30 2.01 29.17
C ASP A 168 19.45 3.20 28.67
N TRP A 169 18.15 3.05 28.73
CA TRP A 169 17.21 4.11 28.37
C TRP A 169 17.00 5.06 29.54
N LYS A 170 16.95 6.36 29.25
CA LYS A 170 16.92 7.43 30.23
C LYS A 170 16.04 8.60 29.81
N ALA A 171 15.97 9.64 30.57
CA ALA A 171 15.30 10.88 30.25
C ALA A 171 15.73 11.40 28.85
N GLY A 172 14.76 11.80 28.04
CA GLY A 172 14.96 12.26 26.67
C GLY A 172 14.82 11.18 25.60
N ASP A 173 14.76 9.90 25.97
CA ASP A 173 14.51 8.79 25.04
C ASP A 173 13.00 8.60 24.80
N ILE A 174 12.66 7.95 23.67
CA ILE A 174 11.29 7.74 23.16
C ILE A 174 10.86 6.29 23.35
#